data_1553a1720effb3a7471a368f4f51adea
#
_entry.id   1553a1720effb3a7471a368f4f51adea
#
_cell.length_a   1.000
_cell.length_b   1.000
_cell.length_c   1.000
_cell.angle_alpha   90.00
_cell.angle_beta   90.00
_cell.angle_gamma   90.00
#
_symmetry.space_group_name_H-M   'P 1'
#
loop_
_entity.id
_entity.type
_entity.pdbx_description
1 polymer ?
#
loop_
_entity_poly.entity_id
_entity_poly.type
_entity_poly.pdbx_seq_one_letter_code
_entity_poly.pdbx_strand_id
1 'polypeptide(L)'
;QYYKPEMMVGLDYSPYAVDLATNMHKGVQNLNFIQGDAEKLDFAKETFDVVINVESSHCYGTPELFFDEVMRVLKPGGWFSWVDFRPKDKVSELEKMIDLPGWECKRNKVITQDVVRALDNIHDRKMKMIAQHVPRLLRGSFREFSGVKGSKIYNAFSNNEIVYMAKTFQKKI
;
A
#
# COMPACT_ATOMS: atom_id res chain seq x y z
N GLN A 1 3.85 1.81 -18.48
CA GLN A 1 3.68 0.35 -18.35
C GLN A 1 5.03 -0.32 -18.54
N TYR A 2 5.68 -0.68 -17.43
CA TYR A 2 7.04 -1.24 -17.45
C TYR A 2 7.05 -2.78 -17.40
N TYR A 3 5.94 -3.38 -16.95
CA TYR A 3 5.80 -4.83 -16.78
C TYR A 3 4.60 -5.32 -17.57
N LYS A 4 4.70 -6.55 -18.10
CA LYS A 4 3.64 -7.24 -18.83
C LYS A 4 3.35 -8.56 -18.12
N PRO A 5 2.62 -8.57 -16.97
CA PRO A 5 2.25 -9.80 -16.33
C PRO A 5 1.29 -10.61 -17.20
N GLU A 6 1.35 -11.92 -17.12
CA GLU A 6 0.37 -12.80 -17.75
C GLU A 6 -1.02 -12.58 -17.18
N MET A 7 -1.09 -12.34 -15.86
CA MET A 7 -2.31 -11.99 -15.14
C MET A 7 -1.98 -11.12 -13.93
N MET A 8 -2.84 -10.15 -13.64
CA MET A 8 -2.79 -9.33 -12.44
C MET A 8 -4.16 -9.32 -11.77
N VAL A 9 -4.19 -9.50 -10.46
CA VAL A 9 -5.41 -9.42 -9.66
C VAL A 9 -5.23 -8.32 -8.62
N GLY A 10 -6.11 -7.33 -8.64
CA GLY A 10 -6.27 -6.36 -7.56
C GLY A 10 -7.35 -6.85 -6.59
N LEU A 11 -7.04 -6.82 -5.29
CA LEU A 11 -7.98 -7.20 -4.24
C LEU A 11 -8.25 -6.02 -3.34
N ASP A 12 -9.50 -5.75 -3.05
CA ASP A 12 -9.93 -4.72 -2.09
C ASP A 12 -11.08 -5.24 -1.24
N TYR A 13 -11.15 -4.79 0.01
CA TYR A 13 -12.23 -5.16 0.93
C TYR A 13 -13.56 -4.50 0.55
N SER A 14 -13.51 -3.32 -0.04
CA SER A 14 -14.67 -2.53 -0.43
C SER A 14 -15.21 -2.95 -1.80
N PRO A 15 -16.45 -3.46 -1.91
CA PRO A 15 -17.07 -3.76 -3.20
C PRO A 15 -17.16 -2.51 -4.10
N TYR A 16 -17.39 -1.34 -3.51
CA TYR A 16 -17.42 -0.08 -4.25
C TYR A 16 -16.06 0.26 -4.89
N ALA A 17 -14.96 0.04 -4.17
CA ALA A 17 -13.62 0.25 -4.71
C ALA A 17 -13.31 -0.72 -5.86
N VAL A 18 -13.73 -1.98 -5.73
CA VAL A 18 -13.61 -3.01 -6.76
C VAL A 18 -14.39 -2.61 -8.03
N ASP A 19 -15.64 -2.20 -7.87
CA ASP A 19 -16.48 -1.75 -8.99
C ASP A 19 -15.88 -0.52 -9.69
N LEU A 20 -15.40 0.45 -8.93
CA LEU A 20 -14.75 1.65 -9.45
C LEU A 20 -13.48 1.28 -10.23
N ALA A 21 -12.60 0.48 -9.65
CA ALA A 21 -11.35 0.04 -10.27
C ALA A 21 -11.64 -0.75 -11.58
N THR A 22 -12.60 -1.67 -11.55
CA THR A 22 -13.03 -2.43 -12.73
C THR A 22 -13.52 -1.50 -13.83
N ASN A 23 -14.32 -0.48 -13.49
CA ASN A 23 -14.83 0.48 -14.47
C ASN A 23 -13.72 1.38 -15.03
N MET A 24 -12.80 1.84 -14.21
CA MET A 24 -11.69 2.70 -14.62
C MET A 24 -10.69 1.99 -15.53
N HIS A 25 -10.55 0.68 -15.39
CA HIS A 25 -9.58 -0.12 -16.12
C HIS A 25 -10.23 -1.05 -17.17
N LYS A 26 -11.47 -0.77 -17.58
CA LYS A 26 -12.13 -1.49 -18.68
C LYS A 26 -11.23 -1.53 -19.91
N GLY A 27 -11.01 -2.73 -20.45
CA GLY A 27 -10.18 -2.94 -21.64
C GLY A 27 -8.69 -3.16 -21.38
N VAL A 28 -8.22 -3.10 -20.16
CA VAL A 28 -6.89 -3.59 -19.80
C VAL A 28 -6.93 -5.11 -19.74
N GLN A 29 -6.27 -5.76 -20.70
CA GLN A 29 -6.20 -7.22 -20.73
C GLN A 29 -5.40 -7.74 -19.54
N ASN A 30 -5.77 -8.91 -19.05
CA ASN A 30 -5.08 -9.63 -17.97
C ASN A 30 -5.08 -8.89 -16.61
N LEU A 31 -5.99 -7.93 -16.39
CA LEU A 31 -6.19 -7.24 -15.13
C LEU A 31 -7.62 -7.47 -14.63
N ASN A 32 -7.75 -8.07 -13.46
CA ASN A 32 -9.02 -8.33 -12.80
C ASN A 32 -9.02 -7.69 -11.40
N PHE A 33 -10.19 -7.26 -10.94
CA PHE A 33 -10.39 -6.80 -9.56
C PHE A 33 -11.42 -7.68 -8.87
N ILE A 34 -11.14 -8.05 -7.63
CA ILE A 34 -12.03 -8.89 -6.81
C ILE A 34 -12.20 -8.29 -5.42
N GLN A 35 -13.39 -8.50 -4.86
CA GLN A 35 -13.61 -8.21 -3.44
C GLN A 35 -13.01 -9.35 -2.61
N GLY A 36 -12.30 -8.98 -1.53
CA GLY A 36 -11.76 -9.97 -0.61
C GLY A 36 -11.09 -9.33 0.61
N ASP A 37 -10.80 -10.18 1.58
CA ASP A 37 -10.07 -9.80 2.78
C ASP A 37 -8.60 -10.18 2.63
N ALA A 38 -7.70 -9.21 2.80
CA ALA A 38 -6.27 -9.45 2.71
C ALA A 38 -5.74 -10.34 3.85
N GLU A 39 -6.45 -10.40 4.97
CA GLU A 39 -6.13 -11.27 6.11
C GLU A 39 -6.65 -12.71 5.93
N LYS A 40 -7.42 -12.96 4.85
CA LYS A 40 -7.96 -14.27 4.47
C LYS A 40 -8.13 -14.37 2.97
N LEU A 41 -7.03 -14.58 2.27
CA LEU A 41 -7.01 -14.62 0.81
C LEU A 41 -7.64 -15.92 0.26
N ASP A 42 -8.66 -15.76 -0.59
CA ASP A 42 -9.31 -16.90 -1.26
C ASP A 42 -8.54 -17.31 -2.52
N PHE A 43 -7.27 -17.68 -2.32
CA PHE A 43 -6.40 -18.22 -3.35
C PHE A 43 -5.71 -19.49 -2.84
N ALA A 44 -5.40 -20.39 -3.73
CA ALA A 44 -4.59 -21.57 -3.40
C ALA A 44 -3.17 -21.14 -2.94
N LYS A 45 -2.52 -22.02 -2.17
CA LYS A 45 -1.11 -21.82 -1.87
C LYS A 45 -0.28 -21.76 -3.16
N GLU A 46 0.82 -21.01 -3.11
CA GLU A 46 1.80 -20.97 -4.20
C GLU A 46 1.20 -20.57 -5.56
N THR A 47 0.27 -19.61 -5.54
CA THR A 47 -0.42 -19.12 -6.74
C THR A 47 0.36 -18.02 -7.45
N PHE A 48 0.98 -17.10 -6.69
CA PHE A 48 1.54 -15.87 -7.24
C PHE A 48 3.07 -15.87 -7.27
N ASP A 49 3.61 -15.31 -8.34
CA ASP A 49 5.04 -15.02 -8.47
C ASP A 49 5.43 -13.74 -7.72
N VAL A 50 4.49 -12.78 -7.65
CA VAL A 50 4.69 -11.49 -7.00
C VAL A 50 3.42 -11.07 -6.26
N VAL A 51 3.58 -10.59 -5.03
CA VAL A 51 2.53 -9.88 -4.29
C VAL A 51 3.00 -8.45 -4.02
N ILE A 52 2.11 -7.48 -4.21
CA ILE A 52 2.38 -6.06 -3.98
C ILE A 52 1.36 -5.52 -2.98
N ASN A 53 1.82 -4.81 -1.95
CA ASN A 53 0.98 -4.08 -1.01
C ASN A 53 1.52 -2.66 -0.85
N VAL A 54 0.67 -1.67 -1.10
CA VAL A 54 1.04 -0.25 -1.01
C VAL A 54 -0.02 0.51 -0.22
N GLU A 55 0.37 1.14 0.88
CA GLU A 55 -0.49 1.99 1.71
C GLU A 55 -1.83 1.33 2.11
N SER A 56 -1.78 0.08 2.54
CA SER A 56 -2.99 -0.68 2.86
C SER A 56 -2.89 -1.38 4.21
N SER A 57 -1.77 -2.00 4.53
CA SER A 57 -1.63 -2.85 5.72
C SER A 57 -1.70 -2.09 7.07
N HIS A 58 -1.61 -0.76 7.06
CA HIS A 58 -1.83 0.05 8.26
C HIS A 58 -3.32 0.11 8.69
N CYS A 59 -4.23 -0.30 7.80
CA CYS A 59 -5.68 -0.37 8.05
C CYS A 59 -6.15 -1.76 8.46
N TYR A 60 -5.28 -2.78 8.47
CA TYR A 60 -5.67 -4.15 8.77
C TYR A 60 -5.87 -4.38 10.27
N GLY A 61 -6.80 -5.26 10.61
CA GLY A 61 -7.12 -5.58 12.00
C GLY A 61 -6.06 -6.46 12.66
N THR A 62 -5.51 -7.41 11.88
CA THR A 62 -4.48 -8.36 12.32
C THR A 62 -3.42 -8.51 11.23
N PRO A 63 -2.47 -7.55 11.13
CA PRO A 63 -1.46 -7.55 10.06
C PRO A 63 -0.64 -8.84 9.96
N GLU A 64 -0.48 -9.57 11.05
CA GLU A 64 0.20 -10.87 11.08
C GLU A 64 -0.48 -11.88 10.15
N LEU A 65 -1.82 -11.96 10.20
CA LEU A 65 -2.57 -12.85 9.32
C LEU A 65 -2.35 -12.50 7.85
N PHE A 66 -2.27 -11.20 7.53
CA PHE A 66 -1.94 -10.77 6.17
C PHE A 66 -0.56 -11.23 5.73
N PHE A 67 0.47 -11.10 6.56
CA PHE A 67 1.81 -11.55 6.19
C PHE A 67 1.89 -13.07 6.04
N ASP A 68 1.19 -13.83 6.86
CA ASP A 68 1.08 -15.29 6.74
C ASP A 68 0.37 -15.68 5.43
N GLU A 69 -0.71 -15.00 5.07
CA GLU A 69 -1.43 -15.21 3.81
C GLU A 69 -0.56 -14.87 2.60
N VAL A 70 0.18 -13.76 2.62
CA VAL A 70 1.15 -13.45 1.57
C VAL A 70 2.17 -14.55 1.43
N MET A 71 2.72 -15.04 2.55
CA MET A 71 3.68 -16.15 2.55
C MET A 71 3.05 -17.42 1.95
N ARG A 72 1.81 -17.72 2.27
CA ARG A 72 1.09 -18.90 1.78
C ARG A 72 0.85 -18.86 0.28
N VAL A 73 0.39 -17.71 -0.23
CA VAL A 73 0.00 -17.60 -1.66
C VAL A 73 1.18 -17.37 -2.59
N LEU A 74 2.35 -16.95 -2.09
CA LEU A 74 3.56 -16.83 -2.90
C LEU A 74 4.14 -18.20 -3.23
N LYS A 75 4.55 -18.36 -4.48
CA LYS A 75 5.39 -19.51 -4.91
C LYS A 75 6.76 -19.49 -4.22
N PRO A 76 7.43 -20.63 -4.05
CA PRO A 76 8.85 -20.67 -3.69
C PRO A 76 9.67 -19.78 -4.65
N GLY A 77 10.55 -18.92 -4.12
CA GLY A 77 11.30 -17.94 -4.90
C GLY A 77 10.52 -16.68 -5.29
N GLY A 78 9.21 -16.62 -5.03
CA GLY A 78 8.35 -15.48 -5.31
C GLY A 78 8.68 -14.24 -4.46
N TRP A 79 8.18 -13.08 -4.89
CA TRP A 79 8.55 -11.79 -4.34
C TRP A 79 7.37 -11.09 -3.67
N PHE A 80 7.62 -10.49 -2.50
CA PHE A 80 6.71 -9.59 -1.84
C PHE A 80 7.28 -8.17 -1.81
N SER A 81 6.58 -7.21 -2.42
CA SER A 81 6.89 -5.79 -2.36
C SER A 81 5.90 -5.09 -1.46
N TRP A 82 6.40 -4.54 -0.36
CA TRP A 82 5.60 -3.86 0.64
C TRP A 82 6.07 -2.42 0.82
N VAL A 83 5.12 -1.48 0.76
CA VAL A 83 5.37 -0.06 0.95
C VAL A 83 4.24 0.50 1.81
N ASP A 84 4.58 0.97 3.01
CA ASP A 84 3.58 1.51 3.94
C ASP A 84 4.25 2.35 5.04
N PHE A 85 3.45 2.94 5.89
CA PHE A 85 3.93 3.76 7.00
C PHE A 85 3.39 3.27 8.35
N ARG A 86 4.11 3.63 9.40
CA ARG A 86 3.70 3.40 10.80
C ARG A 86 4.13 4.58 11.66
N PRO A 87 3.42 4.85 12.78
CA PRO A 87 3.95 5.66 13.85
C PRO A 87 5.33 5.14 14.27
N LYS A 88 6.24 6.04 14.59
CA LYS A 88 7.65 5.69 14.86
C LYS A 88 7.80 4.68 16.00
N ASP A 89 6.98 4.78 17.03
CA ASP A 89 6.93 3.85 18.16
C ASP A 89 6.38 2.46 17.80
N LYS A 90 5.68 2.33 16.67
CA LYS A 90 5.13 1.05 16.17
C LYS A 90 6.03 0.34 15.15
N VAL A 91 7.13 0.94 14.74
CA VAL A 91 8.03 0.35 13.72
C VAL A 91 8.64 -0.96 14.20
N SER A 92 9.10 -1.04 15.45
CA SER A 92 9.70 -2.27 16.00
C SER A 92 8.70 -3.42 16.14
N GLU A 93 7.44 -3.11 16.39
CA GLU A 93 6.35 -4.09 16.44
C GLU A 93 6.09 -4.66 15.03
N LEU A 94 5.95 -3.78 14.02
CA LEU A 94 5.82 -4.20 12.63
C LEU A 94 7.01 -5.06 12.17
N GLU A 95 8.24 -4.70 12.53
CA GLU A 95 9.42 -5.44 12.12
C GLU A 95 9.40 -6.89 12.63
N LYS A 96 8.90 -7.12 13.84
CA LYS A 96 8.70 -8.47 14.39
C LYS A 96 7.63 -9.27 13.63
N MET A 97 6.54 -8.60 13.24
CA MET A 97 5.43 -9.23 12.50
C MET A 97 5.84 -9.65 11.09
N ILE A 98 6.64 -8.82 10.41
CA ILE A 98 7.01 -9.03 9.01
C ILE A 98 8.28 -9.89 8.86
N ASP A 99 9.05 -10.11 9.92
CA ASP A 99 10.27 -10.92 9.89
C ASP A 99 9.96 -12.42 10.06
N LEU A 100 9.32 -12.98 9.04
CA LEU A 100 8.96 -14.40 9.01
C LEU A 100 10.14 -15.27 8.53
N PRO A 101 10.35 -16.47 9.10
CA PRO A 101 11.48 -17.33 8.76
C PRO A 101 11.43 -17.89 7.33
N GLY A 102 10.24 -17.83 6.68
CA GLY A 102 10.01 -18.36 5.33
C GLY A 102 10.45 -17.45 4.20
N TRP A 103 10.86 -16.21 4.45
CA TRP A 103 11.41 -15.29 3.43
C TRP A 103 12.68 -14.61 3.88
N GLU A 104 13.32 -13.92 2.93
CA GLU A 104 14.53 -13.12 3.16
C GLU A 104 14.25 -11.67 2.73
N CYS A 105 14.56 -10.73 3.61
CA CYS A 105 14.47 -9.31 3.27
C CYS A 105 15.63 -8.92 2.34
N LYS A 106 15.33 -8.67 1.07
CA LYS A 106 16.30 -8.27 0.04
C LYS A 106 16.50 -6.75 -0.02
N ARG A 107 15.52 -5.99 0.43
CA ARG A 107 15.58 -4.52 0.49
C ARG A 107 14.79 -4.02 1.67
N ASN A 108 15.39 -3.10 2.42
CA ASN A 108 14.74 -2.35 3.50
C ASN A 108 15.18 -0.90 3.42
N LYS A 109 14.27 0.01 3.13
CA LYS A 109 14.57 1.44 2.99
C LYS A 109 13.51 2.28 3.69
N VAL A 110 13.94 3.21 4.52
CA VAL A 110 13.09 4.32 5.00
C VAL A 110 13.04 5.37 3.89
N ILE A 111 11.84 5.72 3.45
CA ILE A 111 11.59 6.65 2.34
C ILE A 111 10.77 7.87 2.76
N THR A 112 10.66 8.14 4.06
CA THR A 112 9.86 9.25 4.61
C THR A 112 10.20 10.59 3.94
N GLN A 113 11.49 10.90 3.78
CA GLN A 113 11.91 12.16 3.16
C GLN A 113 11.62 12.22 1.65
N ASP A 114 11.64 11.07 0.98
CA ASP A 114 11.25 10.97 -0.44
C ASP A 114 9.74 11.26 -0.59
N VAL A 115 8.93 10.75 0.33
CA VAL A 115 7.47 11.01 0.38
C VAL A 115 7.19 12.48 0.67
N VAL A 116 7.85 13.10 1.65
CA VAL A 116 7.69 14.53 1.96
C VAL A 116 8.00 15.37 0.72
N ARG A 117 9.13 15.10 0.03
CA ARG A 117 9.47 15.80 -1.22
C ARG A 117 8.43 15.60 -2.33
N ALA A 118 7.89 14.39 -2.45
CA ALA A 118 6.82 14.12 -3.41
C ALA A 118 5.55 14.90 -3.09
N LEU A 119 5.17 14.98 -1.81
CA LEU A 119 4.03 15.79 -1.35
C LEU A 119 4.24 17.27 -1.62
N ASP A 120 5.45 17.80 -1.40
CA ASP A 120 5.80 19.17 -1.73
C ASP A 120 5.64 19.46 -3.23
N ASN A 121 6.14 18.57 -4.07
CA ASN A 121 6.11 18.73 -5.53
C ASN A 121 4.67 18.72 -6.10
N ILE A 122 3.74 18.03 -5.47
CA ILE A 122 2.35 17.93 -5.93
C ILE A 122 1.39 18.86 -5.17
N HIS A 123 1.89 19.65 -4.21
CA HIS A 123 1.07 20.49 -3.33
C HIS A 123 0.12 21.42 -4.11
N ASP A 124 0.66 22.23 -5.01
CA ASP A 124 -0.12 23.20 -5.79
C ASP A 124 -1.19 22.53 -6.66
N ARG A 125 -0.83 21.38 -7.27
CA ARG A 125 -1.78 20.59 -8.05
C ARG A 125 -2.92 20.07 -7.19
N LYS A 126 -2.62 19.51 -6.01
CA LYS A 126 -3.64 19.04 -5.05
C LYS A 126 -4.54 20.19 -4.60
N MET A 127 -3.97 21.34 -4.27
CA MET A 127 -4.73 22.51 -3.83
C MET A 127 -5.68 23.01 -4.92
N LYS A 128 -5.25 23.04 -6.19
CA LYS A 128 -6.12 23.37 -7.33
C LYS A 128 -7.26 22.36 -7.48
N MET A 129 -6.97 21.06 -7.41
CA MET A 129 -7.98 20.00 -7.50
C MET A 129 -9.02 20.13 -6.37
N ILE A 130 -8.59 20.34 -5.13
CA ILE A 130 -9.50 20.55 -4.00
C ILE A 130 -10.38 21.79 -4.24
N ALA A 131 -9.80 22.88 -4.73
CA ALA A 131 -10.55 24.11 -4.99
C ALA A 131 -11.59 23.93 -6.11
N GLN A 132 -11.31 23.10 -7.12
CA GLN A 132 -12.18 22.86 -8.27
C GLN A 132 -13.29 21.86 -7.99
N HIS A 133 -12.99 20.77 -7.26
CA HIS A 133 -13.89 19.62 -7.16
C HIS A 133 -14.52 19.44 -5.78
N VAL A 134 -14.02 20.12 -4.74
CA VAL A 134 -14.52 19.93 -3.38
C VAL A 134 -15.35 21.13 -2.93
N PRO A 135 -16.59 20.92 -2.42
CA PRO A 135 -17.41 21.97 -1.85
C PRO A 135 -16.67 22.73 -0.74
N ARG A 136 -16.89 24.05 -0.65
CA ARG A 136 -16.15 24.94 0.28
C ARG A 136 -16.12 24.42 1.73
N LEU A 137 -17.24 23.93 2.22
CA LEU A 137 -17.39 23.40 3.59
C LEU A 137 -16.50 22.18 3.88
N LEU A 138 -16.19 21.36 2.87
CA LEU A 138 -15.43 20.12 3.02
C LEU A 138 -13.93 20.29 2.70
N ARG A 139 -13.51 21.45 2.18
CA ARG A 139 -12.12 21.68 1.74
C ARG A 139 -11.09 21.51 2.88
N GLY A 140 -11.46 21.89 4.10
CA GLY A 140 -10.61 21.69 5.28
C GLY A 140 -10.29 20.23 5.51
N SER A 141 -11.31 19.38 5.61
CA SER A 141 -11.17 17.95 5.81
C SER A 141 -10.40 17.27 4.66
N PHE A 142 -10.67 17.69 3.41
CA PHE A 142 -9.96 17.16 2.26
C PHE A 142 -8.47 17.55 2.22
N ARG A 143 -8.11 18.75 2.71
CA ARG A 143 -6.71 19.15 2.87
C ARG A 143 -5.99 18.25 3.88
N GLU A 144 -6.61 18.00 5.03
CA GLU A 144 -6.05 17.09 6.04
C GLU A 144 -5.87 15.69 5.47
N PHE A 145 -6.90 15.13 4.85
CA PHE A 145 -6.87 13.79 4.27
C PHE A 145 -5.85 13.64 3.13
N SER A 146 -5.71 14.65 2.28
CA SER A 146 -4.81 14.57 1.11
C SER A 146 -3.33 14.79 1.43
N GLY A 147 -2.97 15.05 2.69
CA GLY A 147 -1.57 15.22 3.08
C GLY A 147 -0.89 16.41 2.41
N VAL A 148 -1.61 17.50 2.16
CA VAL A 148 -1.01 18.72 1.63
C VAL A 148 -0.12 19.37 2.68
N LYS A 149 0.83 20.20 2.23
CA LYS A 149 1.76 20.94 3.10
C LYS A 149 1.02 21.66 4.22
N GLY A 150 1.45 21.44 5.46
CA GLY A 150 0.83 22.00 6.66
C GLY A 150 -0.33 21.20 7.24
N SER A 151 -0.78 20.10 6.60
CA SER A 151 -1.73 19.17 7.21
C SER A 151 -1.07 18.38 8.34
N LYS A 152 -1.88 17.78 9.24
CA LYS A 152 -1.37 16.98 10.36
C LYS A 152 -0.50 15.83 9.89
N ILE A 153 -0.96 15.08 8.88
CA ILE A 153 -0.23 13.94 8.35
C ILE A 153 1.09 14.37 7.66
N TYR A 154 1.08 15.48 6.91
CA TYR A 154 2.29 16.04 6.33
C TYR A 154 3.31 16.42 7.42
N ASN A 155 2.86 17.12 8.48
CA ASN A 155 3.71 17.52 9.58
C ASN A 155 4.26 16.30 10.34
N ALA A 156 3.46 15.26 10.55
CA ALA A 156 3.90 14.02 11.18
C ALA A 156 5.02 13.31 10.38
N PHE A 157 4.93 13.30 9.04
CA PHE A 157 6.03 12.83 8.19
C PHE A 157 7.26 13.74 8.28
N SER A 158 7.07 15.05 8.20
CA SER A 158 8.18 16.03 8.23
C SER A 158 8.92 16.00 9.57
N ASN A 159 8.21 15.80 10.68
CA ASN A 159 8.75 15.72 12.04
C ASN A 159 9.27 14.31 12.37
N ASN A 160 9.18 13.35 11.44
CA ASN A 160 9.59 11.96 11.65
C ASN A 160 8.84 11.27 12.83
N GLU A 161 7.59 11.66 13.04
CA GLU A 161 6.65 11.01 13.97
C GLU A 161 6.04 9.76 13.33
N ILE A 162 5.92 9.77 11.99
CA ILE A 162 5.51 8.64 11.15
C ILE A 162 6.67 8.28 10.22
N VAL A 163 6.97 6.99 10.12
CA VAL A 163 8.04 6.45 9.29
C VAL A 163 7.44 5.74 8.09
N TYR A 164 7.84 6.14 6.90
CA TYR A 164 7.43 5.51 5.64
C TYR A 164 8.53 4.58 5.16
N MET A 165 8.18 3.32 4.94
CA MET A 165 9.13 2.25 4.64
C MET A 165 8.79 1.57 3.33
N ALA A 166 9.84 1.14 2.62
CA ALA A 166 9.75 0.26 1.45
C ALA A 166 10.59 -0.97 1.71
N LYS A 167 9.96 -2.14 1.69
CA LYS A 167 10.61 -3.42 1.92
C LYS A 167 10.32 -4.36 0.75
N THR A 168 11.28 -5.22 0.43
CA THR A 168 11.11 -6.27 -0.56
C THR A 168 11.64 -7.56 0.00
N PHE A 169 10.84 -8.59 -0.06
CA PHE A 169 11.15 -9.93 0.45
C PHE A 169 11.13 -10.95 -0.68
N GLN A 170 11.91 -11.99 -0.55
CA GLN A 170 11.85 -13.16 -1.42
C GLN A 170 11.56 -14.39 -0.57
N LYS A 171 10.51 -15.15 -0.95
CA LYS A 171 10.20 -16.43 -0.30
C LYS A 171 11.32 -17.42 -0.58
N LYS A 172 11.78 -18.12 0.45
CA LYS A 172 12.79 -19.18 0.31
C LYS A 172 12.26 -20.32 -0.55
N ILE A 173 13.17 -21.01 -1.23
CA ILE A 173 12.89 -22.19 -2.05
C ILE A 173 12.78 -23.41 -1.16
#